data_9f37491fa981b9e9ef984b79de7abbd9
#
_entry.id   9f37491fa981b9e9ef984b79de7abbd9
#
_cell.length_a   1.000
_cell.length_b   1.000
_cell.length_c   1.000
_cell.angle_alpha   90.00
_cell.angle_beta   90.00
_cell.angle_gamma   90.00
#
_symmetry.space_group_name_H-M   'P 1'
#
loop_
_entity.id
_entity.type
_entity.pdbx_description
1 polymer ?
#
loop_
_entity_poly.entity_id
_entity_poly.type
_entity_poly.pdbx_seq_one_letter_code
_entity_poly.pdbx_strand_id
1 'polypeptide(L)'
;MLSVAAPALAILGIAWYGIRSDRRVYSAGNLSTAHAVLTKQCSACHLSNLGFYDAKVIDQKCIACHDGPLHHATQEFTPACASCHADHRGAIRLAATSDSNCTQCHANLATRGSTTSFVRNIDSFESNHPEFVVLRSGRRDSGTIQLNHYVHLQPNLLGPNGSRVQMVCADCHRSAADAGGPWPYGDSKSQTETPKDLSAGGPKNEASLTAPSRAYMAAATYAQTCAACHALQFDKRLPDAVPHDKPEVIHPFVVAKLQAYIAAHPADLRVPRDPSRALPEVPIPADYRLLTSPQWVAERAAEDEQLLWRKTCKQCHSLIVDEGTLLPRVAPSNITARYMPHSNFDHSKHGLVDCTNCHVAATSSQQSSDVLLPGIATCRACHHAGAEAAESRCFECHTYHDPAQRKPAHSNFSVAELQGRAQ
;
A
#
# COMPACT_ATOMS: atom_id res chain seq x y z
N MET A 1 -44.79 -32.71 51.00
CA MET A 1 -44.06 -33.63 50.11
C MET A 1 -43.49 -32.95 48.81
N LEU A 2 -44.19 -31.97 48.23
CA LEU A 2 -43.64 -31.25 47.04
C LEU A 2 -42.40 -30.43 47.32
N SER A 3 -42.18 -29.92 48.51
CA SER A 3 -41.02 -29.07 48.88
C SER A 3 -39.68 -29.79 48.91
N VAL A 4 -39.67 -31.13 48.95
CA VAL A 4 -38.43 -31.94 48.90
C VAL A 4 -38.21 -32.60 47.52
N ALA A 5 -39.32 -32.85 46.82
CA ALA A 5 -39.24 -33.51 45.52
C ALA A 5 -38.61 -32.62 44.42
N ALA A 6 -38.92 -31.33 44.39
CA ALA A 6 -38.39 -30.41 43.41
C ALA A 6 -36.84 -30.23 43.49
N PRO A 7 -36.26 -29.96 44.70
CA PRO A 7 -34.80 -29.91 44.81
C PRO A 7 -34.10 -31.26 44.54
N ALA A 8 -34.73 -32.38 44.92
CA ALA A 8 -34.18 -33.71 44.63
C ALA A 8 -34.16 -34.00 43.13
N LEU A 9 -35.20 -33.66 42.36
CA LEU A 9 -35.24 -33.77 40.92
C LEU A 9 -34.21 -32.84 40.22
N ALA A 10 -34.04 -31.63 40.76
CA ALA A 10 -33.02 -30.71 40.25
C ALA A 10 -31.60 -31.26 40.46
N ILE A 11 -31.30 -31.82 41.64
CA ILE A 11 -30.02 -32.45 41.95
C ILE A 11 -29.77 -33.67 41.06
N LEU A 12 -30.79 -34.53 40.86
CA LEU A 12 -30.73 -35.69 39.98
C LEU A 12 -30.51 -35.26 38.50
N GLY A 13 -31.15 -34.21 38.08
CA GLY A 13 -30.97 -33.62 36.76
C GLY A 13 -29.56 -33.11 36.56
N ILE A 14 -29.00 -32.38 37.51
CA ILE A 14 -27.63 -31.88 37.50
C ILE A 14 -26.62 -33.03 37.47
N ALA A 15 -26.85 -34.05 38.33
CA ALA A 15 -26.01 -35.24 38.38
C ALA A 15 -26.08 -36.04 37.07
N TRP A 16 -27.26 -36.18 36.49
CA TRP A 16 -27.46 -36.82 35.19
C TRP A 16 -26.71 -36.15 34.04
N TYR A 17 -26.78 -34.82 33.97
CA TYR A 17 -26.01 -34.03 32.98
C TYR A 17 -24.51 -34.11 33.24
N GLY A 18 -24.07 -34.10 34.51
CA GLY A 18 -22.67 -34.27 34.89
C GLY A 18 -22.11 -35.63 34.45
N ILE A 19 -22.88 -36.72 34.64
CA ILE A 19 -22.46 -38.08 34.26
C ILE A 19 -22.39 -38.24 32.73
N ARG A 20 -23.26 -37.59 31.97
CA ARG A 20 -23.25 -37.62 30.49
C ARG A 20 -22.16 -36.80 29.85
N SER A 21 -21.40 -36.10 30.62
CA SER A 21 -20.33 -35.19 30.11
C SER A 21 -20.86 -34.14 29.08
N ASP A 22 -22.16 -33.91 29.04
CA ASP A 22 -22.77 -32.91 28.17
C ASP A 22 -22.62 -31.53 28.79
N ARG A 23 -21.56 -30.85 28.42
CA ARG A 23 -21.20 -29.54 28.97
C ARG A 23 -21.98 -28.38 28.33
N ARG A 24 -22.84 -28.64 27.34
CA ARG A 24 -23.65 -27.60 26.67
C ARG A 24 -24.51 -26.81 27.59
N VAL A 25 -24.98 -27.41 28.68
CA VAL A 25 -25.81 -26.74 29.72
C VAL A 25 -25.06 -25.63 30.46
N TYR A 26 -23.70 -25.73 30.52
CA TYR A 26 -22.85 -24.74 31.18
C TYR A 26 -22.13 -23.81 30.20
N SER A 27 -22.34 -24.00 28.90
CA SER A 27 -21.71 -23.17 27.87
C SER A 27 -22.59 -21.97 27.55
N ALA A 28 -22.00 -20.78 27.51
CA ALA A 28 -22.68 -19.56 27.11
C ALA A 28 -23.06 -19.53 25.61
N GLY A 29 -22.65 -20.53 24.84
CA GLY A 29 -22.90 -20.67 23.41
C GLY A 29 -21.76 -21.36 22.69
N ASN A 30 -21.88 -21.43 21.37
CA ASN A 30 -20.82 -22.00 20.53
C ASN A 30 -19.60 -21.08 20.47
N LEU A 31 -18.41 -21.67 20.42
CA LEU A 31 -17.19 -20.92 20.13
C LEU A 31 -17.23 -20.28 18.75
N SER A 32 -16.50 -19.23 18.56
CA SER A 32 -16.24 -18.63 17.27
C SER A 32 -15.64 -19.64 16.30
N THR A 33 -15.82 -19.44 15.00
CA THR A 33 -15.30 -20.34 13.97
C THR A 33 -13.78 -20.54 14.10
N ALA A 34 -13.05 -19.49 14.48
CA ALA A 34 -11.60 -19.56 14.69
C ALA A 34 -11.20 -20.49 15.85
N HIS A 35 -12.02 -20.59 16.89
CA HIS A 35 -11.77 -21.43 18.07
C HIS A 35 -12.59 -22.73 18.09
N ALA A 36 -13.31 -23.06 17.01
CA ALA A 36 -14.18 -24.24 16.96
C ALA A 36 -13.45 -25.54 17.28
N VAL A 37 -12.16 -25.65 16.96
CA VAL A 37 -11.31 -26.80 17.28
C VAL A 37 -11.13 -27.03 18.78
N LEU A 38 -11.32 -25.99 19.61
CA LEU A 38 -11.18 -26.02 21.06
C LEU A 38 -12.47 -26.32 21.81
N THR A 39 -13.57 -26.66 21.14
CA THR A 39 -14.90 -26.85 21.73
C THR A 39 -14.91 -27.84 22.92
N LYS A 40 -14.00 -28.83 22.93
CA LYS A 40 -13.87 -29.79 24.01
C LYS A 40 -12.75 -29.45 25.01
N GLN A 41 -12.04 -28.35 24.79
CA GLN A 41 -10.83 -27.95 25.53
C GLN A 41 -11.10 -26.68 26.36
N CYS A 42 -12.09 -26.75 27.26
CA CYS A 42 -12.47 -25.59 28.11
C CYS A 42 -11.29 -25.00 28.90
N SER A 43 -10.36 -25.86 29.36
CA SER A 43 -9.13 -25.48 30.07
C SER A 43 -8.14 -24.69 29.21
N ALA A 44 -8.26 -24.71 27.89
CA ALA A 44 -7.45 -23.87 27.01
C ALA A 44 -7.64 -22.38 27.29
N CYS A 45 -8.86 -21.99 27.64
CA CYS A 45 -9.22 -20.60 27.94
C CYS A 45 -9.56 -20.35 29.41
N HIS A 46 -10.25 -21.30 30.07
CA HIS A 46 -10.75 -21.13 31.41
C HIS A 46 -9.86 -21.79 32.47
N LEU A 47 -9.74 -21.16 33.63
CA LEU A 47 -9.18 -21.81 34.82
C LEU A 47 -10.22 -22.80 35.36
N SER A 48 -9.75 -23.96 35.82
CA SER A 48 -10.60 -24.98 36.45
C SER A 48 -10.31 -25.07 37.94
N ASN A 49 -11.39 -25.13 38.74
CA ASN A 49 -11.30 -25.41 40.16
C ASN A 49 -12.35 -26.45 40.53
N LEU A 50 -11.94 -27.57 41.12
CA LEU A 50 -12.81 -28.67 41.52
C LEU A 50 -13.76 -29.18 40.42
N GLY A 51 -13.28 -29.17 39.16
CA GLY A 51 -14.08 -29.60 37.99
C GLY A 51 -15.01 -28.55 37.40
N PHE A 52 -15.06 -27.37 37.95
CA PHE A 52 -15.79 -26.21 37.42
C PHE A 52 -14.83 -25.25 36.73
N TYR A 53 -15.31 -24.51 35.75
CA TYR A 53 -14.53 -23.52 35.03
C TYR A 53 -14.96 -22.11 35.40
N ASP A 54 -13.98 -21.24 35.62
CA ASP A 54 -14.25 -19.83 35.88
C ASP A 54 -14.87 -19.17 34.64
N ALA A 55 -15.89 -18.35 34.84
CA ALA A 55 -16.48 -17.57 33.75
C ALA A 55 -15.52 -16.51 33.22
N LYS A 56 -14.61 -16.02 34.07
CA LYS A 56 -13.60 -15.01 33.69
C LYS A 56 -12.38 -15.70 33.12
N VAL A 57 -11.96 -15.25 31.94
CA VAL A 57 -10.73 -15.68 31.27
C VAL A 57 -9.62 -14.68 31.59
N ILE A 58 -8.41 -15.19 31.82
CA ILE A 58 -7.21 -14.37 32.03
C ILE A 58 -6.38 -14.29 30.75
N ASP A 59 -5.73 -13.16 30.52
CA ASP A 59 -4.99 -12.86 29.29
C ASP A 59 -3.87 -13.88 28.99
N GLN A 60 -3.25 -14.47 30.04
CA GLN A 60 -2.23 -15.50 29.89
C GLN A 60 -2.71 -16.71 29.09
N LYS A 61 -4.01 -17.04 29.17
CA LYS A 61 -4.60 -18.12 28.36
C LYS A 61 -4.68 -17.76 26.88
N CYS A 62 -4.91 -16.49 26.57
CA CYS A 62 -4.90 -15.98 25.18
C CYS A 62 -3.46 -15.94 24.63
N ILE A 63 -2.53 -15.40 25.41
CA ILE A 63 -1.11 -15.24 25.05
C ILE A 63 -0.38 -16.58 24.90
N ALA A 64 -0.91 -17.66 25.45
CA ALA A 64 -0.39 -19.01 25.22
C ALA A 64 -0.40 -19.41 23.73
N CYS A 65 -1.30 -18.83 22.91
CA CYS A 65 -1.41 -19.09 21.49
C CYS A 65 -1.28 -17.82 20.63
N HIS A 66 -1.62 -16.66 21.18
CA HIS A 66 -1.58 -15.37 20.50
C HIS A 66 -0.45 -14.50 21.03
N ASP A 67 0.12 -13.67 20.16
CA ASP A 67 1.21 -12.77 20.50
C ASP A 67 0.77 -11.54 21.31
N GLY A 68 -0.51 -11.17 21.24
CA GLY A 68 -1.10 -10.05 21.97
C GLY A 68 -0.36 -8.71 21.79
N PRO A 69 -0.03 -8.26 20.57
CA PRO A 69 0.76 -7.06 20.37
C PRO A 69 0.05 -5.83 20.94
N LEU A 70 0.84 -4.89 21.47
CA LEU A 70 0.33 -3.63 21.99
C LEU A 70 -0.28 -2.78 20.87
N HIS A 71 -1.29 -1.97 21.21
CA HIS A 71 -1.87 -0.97 20.32
C HIS A 71 -0.89 0.19 20.11
N HIS A 72 -0.36 0.74 21.20
CA HIS A 72 0.61 1.84 21.15
C HIS A 72 1.56 1.78 22.36
N ALA A 73 2.86 2.06 22.15
CA ALA A 73 3.88 1.98 23.19
C ALA A 73 3.61 2.92 24.37
N THR A 74 2.96 4.05 24.16
CA THR A 74 2.64 5.07 25.17
C THR A 74 1.22 4.97 25.74
N GLN A 75 0.47 3.90 25.45
CA GLN A 75 -0.86 3.72 26.02
C GLN A 75 -0.79 3.66 27.56
N GLU A 76 -1.76 4.26 28.23
CA GLU A 76 -1.78 4.37 29.70
C GLU A 76 -1.99 3.01 30.36
N PHE A 77 -2.90 2.20 29.83
CA PHE A 77 -3.17 0.84 30.26
C PHE A 77 -3.49 -0.07 29.08
N THR A 78 -3.39 -1.37 29.28
CA THR A 78 -3.79 -2.39 28.32
C THR A 78 -5.08 -3.05 28.83
N PRO A 79 -6.21 -2.93 28.10
CA PRO A 79 -7.45 -3.62 28.46
C PRO A 79 -7.26 -5.14 28.37
N ALA A 80 -8.00 -5.89 29.20
CA ALA A 80 -8.00 -7.35 29.13
C ALA A 80 -8.52 -7.83 27.77
N CYS A 81 -7.93 -8.87 27.20
CA CYS A 81 -8.31 -9.42 25.88
C CYS A 81 -9.81 -9.70 25.79
N ALA A 82 -10.37 -10.33 26.83
CA ALA A 82 -11.78 -10.71 26.90
C ALA A 82 -12.75 -9.51 27.03
N SER A 83 -12.26 -8.30 27.32
CA SER A 83 -13.12 -7.11 27.36
C SER A 83 -13.54 -6.66 25.96
N CYS A 84 -12.73 -6.98 24.96
CA CYS A 84 -13.01 -6.67 23.56
C CYS A 84 -13.39 -7.91 22.76
N HIS A 85 -12.75 -9.06 23.02
CA HIS A 85 -12.93 -10.31 22.31
C HIS A 85 -13.80 -11.28 23.10
N ALA A 86 -15.12 -11.14 22.97
CA ALA A 86 -16.06 -12.05 23.63
C ALA A 86 -16.32 -13.28 22.73
N ASP A 87 -15.84 -14.46 23.14
CA ASP A 87 -16.13 -15.72 22.48
C ASP A 87 -17.52 -16.27 22.88
N HIS A 88 -17.86 -17.47 22.50
CA HIS A 88 -19.17 -18.11 22.67
C HIS A 88 -20.34 -17.42 21.94
N ARG A 89 -20.05 -16.68 20.88
CA ARG A 89 -21.02 -16.00 20.01
C ARG A 89 -21.21 -16.68 18.65
N GLY A 90 -20.71 -17.90 18.49
CA GLY A 90 -20.84 -18.69 17.26
C GLY A 90 -20.07 -18.08 16.07
N ALA A 91 -20.76 -17.88 14.94
CA ALA A 91 -20.13 -17.41 13.70
C ALA A 91 -19.76 -15.90 13.72
N ILE A 92 -20.07 -15.17 14.79
CA ILE A 92 -19.71 -13.75 14.87
C ILE A 92 -18.19 -13.61 14.88
N ARG A 93 -17.67 -12.69 14.07
CA ARG A 93 -16.22 -12.38 14.04
C ARG A 93 -15.77 -11.97 15.44
N LEU A 94 -14.77 -12.64 15.97
CA LEU A 94 -14.23 -12.35 17.30
C LEU A 94 -13.62 -10.94 17.38
N ALA A 95 -13.14 -10.39 16.25
CA ALA A 95 -12.65 -9.03 16.13
C ALA A 95 -13.76 -7.96 16.10
N ALA A 96 -15.02 -8.35 15.89
CA ALA A 96 -16.15 -7.41 15.87
C ALA A 96 -16.48 -6.97 17.31
N THR A 97 -16.01 -5.80 17.68
CA THR A 97 -16.19 -5.23 19.02
C THR A 97 -17.04 -3.95 18.98
N SER A 98 -17.59 -3.56 20.12
CA SER A 98 -18.33 -2.30 20.25
C SER A 98 -17.37 -1.10 20.19
N ASP A 99 -17.79 0.01 19.58
CA ASP A 99 -17.05 1.27 19.58
C ASP A 99 -16.80 1.81 20.99
N SER A 100 -17.64 1.45 21.98
CA SER A 100 -17.41 1.76 23.39
C SER A 100 -16.06 1.23 23.91
N ASN A 101 -15.55 0.14 23.35
CA ASN A 101 -14.23 -0.39 23.70
C ASN A 101 -13.09 0.49 23.16
N CYS A 102 -13.34 1.25 22.12
CA CYS A 102 -12.38 2.22 21.56
C CYS A 102 -12.52 3.58 22.27
N THR A 103 -13.77 4.05 22.41
CA THR A 103 -14.05 5.38 22.95
C THR A 103 -13.80 5.49 24.45
N GLN A 104 -13.77 4.39 25.22
CA GLN A 104 -13.32 4.40 26.62
C GLN A 104 -11.95 5.06 26.80
N CYS A 105 -11.09 5.01 25.77
CA CYS A 105 -9.81 5.70 25.75
C CYS A 105 -9.84 6.92 24.82
N HIS A 106 -10.37 6.79 23.60
CA HIS A 106 -10.28 7.82 22.57
C HIS A 106 -11.20 9.02 22.79
N ALA A 107 -12.29 8.90 23.56
CA ALA A 107 -13.17 10.05 23.89
C ALA A 107 -12.45 11.03 24.85
N ASN A 108 -11.49 10.57 25.64
CA ASN A 108 -10.65 11.43 26.49
C ASN A 108 -9.23 10.84 26.57
N LEU A 109 -8.53 10.88 25.45
CA LEU A 109 -7.26 10.17 25.30
C LEU A 109 -6.18 10.70 26.23
N ALA A 110 -5.70 9.84 27.12
CA ALA A 110 -4.52 10.03 27.94
C ALA A 110 -3.40 9.06 27.53
N THR A 111 -2.18 9.51 27.63
CA THR A 111 -0.99 8.70 27.32
C THR A 111 0.06 8.86 28.40
N ARG A 112 0.91 7.86 28.60
CA ARG A 112 2.08 7.98 29.48
C ARG A 112 2.99 9.08 28.95
N GLY A 113 3.28 10.09 29.77
CA GLY A 113 4.17 11.20 29.41
C GLY A 113 3.47 12.46 28.88
N SER A 114 2.15 12.59 29.06
CA SER A 114 1.32 13.81 28.89
C SER A 114 1.25 14.46 27.49
N THR A 115 2.11 14.13 26.54
CA THR A 115 2.05 14.68 25.18
C THR A 115 1.60 13.60 24.19
N THR A 116 0.46 13.81 23.55
CA THR A 116 0.01 12.96 22.46
C THR A 116 -0.09 13.73 21.16
N SER A 117 0.37 13.14 20.06
CA SER A 117 0.17 13.67 18.71
C SER A 117 -1.23 13.34 18.15
N PHE A 118 -2.01 12.53 18.88
CA PHE A 118 -3.35 12.10 18.46
C PHE A 118 -4.43 13.04 18.99
N VAL A 119 -5.57 13.05 18.31
CA VAL A 119 -6.76 13.79 18.75
C VAL A 119 -7.35 13.09 19.98
N ARG A 120 -7.80 13.89 20.95
CA ARG A 120 -8.16 13.40 22.30
C ARG A 120 -9.64 13.12 22.52
N ASN A 121 -10.51 13.56 21.66
CA ASN A 121 -11.96 13.58 21.88
C ASN A 121 -12.72 12.92 20.74
N ILE A 122 -12.34 11.69 20.39
CA ILE A 122 -13.00 10.92 19.34
C ILE A 122 -14.02 10.00 20.00
N ASP A 123 -15.29 10.23 19.78
CA ASP A 123 -16.40 9.45 20.35
C ASP A 123 -17.24 8.72 19.28
N SER A 124 -17.25 9.20 18.05
CA SER A 124 -17.89 8.51 16.93
C SER A 124 -17.27 8.85 15.59
N PHE A 125 -17.52 8.02 14.58
CA PHE A 125 -17.12 8.33 13.20
C PHE A 125 -17.94 9.47 12.62
N GLU A 126 -19.23 9.55 12.96
CA GLU A 126 -20.16 10.50 12.35
C GLU A 126 -19.92 11.94 12.82
N SER A 127 -19.60 12.15 14.11
CA SER A 127 -19.58 13.48 14.71
C SER A 127 -18.19 14.03 14.99
N ASN A 128 -17.38 13.31 15.75
CA ASN A 128 -16.13 13.83 16.30
C ASN A 128 -14.87 13.16 15.74
N HIS A 129 -14.99 12.28 14.76
CA HIS A 129 -13.80 11.77 14.09
C HIS A 129 -13.12 12.91 13.29
N PRO A 130 -11.83 13.16 13.50
CA PRO A 130 -11.11 14.25 12.82
C PRO A 130 -10.96 13.97 11.33
N GLU A 131 -10.79 15.03 10.55
CA GLU A 131 -10.33 14.92 9.16
C GLU A 131 -8.97 14.21 9.09
N PHE A 132 -8.68 13.56 8.00
CA PHE A 132 -7.41 12.86 7.79
C PHE A 132 -6.22 13.81 7.92
N VAL A 133 -5.14 13.32 8.54
CA VAL A 133 -3.99 14.17 8.93
C VAL A 133 -3.44 14.95 7.74
N VAL A 134 -3.31 14.33 6.58
CA VAL A 134 -2.75 14.97 5.39
C VAL A 134 -3.62 16.13 4.90
N LEU A 135 -4.96 15.99 4.95
CA LEU A 135 -5.90 17.04 4.57
C LEU A 135 -5.99 18.13 5.64
N ARG A 136 -6.07 17.73 6.91
CA ARG A 136 -6.14 18.65 8.04
C ARG A 136 -4.89 19.52 8.19
N SER A 137 -3.72 18.97 7.88
CA SER A 137 -2.45 19.71 7.98
C SER A 137 -2.20 20.68 6.82
N GLY A 138 -3.01 20.62 5.76
CA GLY A 138 -2.79 21.40 4.54
C GLY A 138 -1.45 21.08 3.85
N ARG A 139 -0.83 19.94 4.16
CA ARG A 139 0.43 19.52 3.56
C ARG A 139 0.22 19.17 2.10
N ARG A 140 1.18 19.54 1.28
CA ARG A 140 1.30 19.02 -0.07
C ARG A 140 1.92 17.64 -0.04
N ASP A 141 1.68 16.84 -1.08
CA ASP A 141 2.39 15.60 -1.26
C ASP A 141 3.90 15.87 -1.41
N SER A 142 4.71 15.01 -0.81
CA SER A 142 6.17 15.10 -0.87
C SER A 142 6.76 14.54 -2.16
N GLY A 143 5.94 13.94 -3.01
CA GLY A 143 6.36 13.37 -4.29
C GLY A 143 7.05 14.40 -5.18
N THR A 144 8.20 14.03 -5.74
CA THR A 144 9.00 14.89 -6.61
C THR A 144 8.85 14.55 -8.09
N ILE A 145 8.10 13.50 -8.41
CA ILE A 145 7.78 13.16 -9.81
C ILE A 145 6.80 14.19 -10.34
N GLN A 146 7.12 14.78 -11.49
CA GLN A 146 6.24 15.72 -12.16
C GLN A 146 5.22 14.95 -13.00
N LEU A 147 4.00 14.85 -12.50
CA LEU A 147 2.86 14.26 -13.21
C LEU A 147 1.70 15.25 -13.21
N ASN A 148 0.99 15.34 -14.31
CA ASN A 148 -0.18 16.19 -14.48
C ASN A 148 -1.38 15.32 -14.87
N HIS A 149 -2.24 14.98 -13.90
CA HIS A 149 -3.43 14.16 -14.16
C HIS A 149 -4.37 14.83 -15.16
N TYR A 150 -4.59 16.15 -15.03
CA TYR A 150 -5.45 16.90 -15.94
C TYR A 150 -5.05 16.69 -17.41
N VAL A 151 -3.76 16.82 -17.73
CA VAL A 151 -3.27 16.63 -19.11
C VAL A 151 -3.50 15.19 -19.58
N HIS A 152 -3.17 14.19 -18.74
CA HIS A 152 -3.29 12.78 -19.13
C HIS A 152 -4.74 12.29 -19.26
N LEU A 153 -5.70 13.00 -18.67
CA LEU A 153 -7.12 12.67 -18.77
C LEU A 153 -7.83 13.44 -19.89
N GLN A 154 -7.12 14.28 -20.66
CA GLN A 154 -7.72 14.97 -21.80
C GLN A 154 -8.02 14.00 -22.95
N PRO A 155 -9.07 14.26 -23.73
CA PRO A 155 -9.38 13.48 -24.92
C PRO A 155 -8.32 13.70 -26.02
N ASN A 156 -8.17 12.73 -26.89
CA ASN A 156 -7.33 12.82 -28.09
C ASN A 156 -5.83 13.00 -27.80
N LEU A 157 -5.31 12.44 -26.71
CA LEU A 157 -3.87 12.42 -26.47
C LEU A 157 -3.14 11.68 -27.58
N LEU A 158 -1.89 12.09 -27.82
CA LEU A 158 -1.00 11.38 -28.71
C LEU A 158 -0.49 10.12 -27.99
N GLY A 159 -1.02 8.98 -28.38
CA GLY A 159 -0.67 7.68 -27.86
C GLY A 159 0.48 7.01 -28.61
N PRO A 160 0.74 5.73 -28.32
CA PRO A 160 1.78 4.94 -28.99
C PRO A 160 1.57 4.93 -30.51
N ASN A 161 2.67 4.96 -31.27
CA ASN A 161 2.69 4.91 -32.73
C ASN A 161 1.85 6.01 -33.42
N GLY A 162 1.67 7.16 -32.78
CA GLY A 162 0.89 8.27 -33.30
C GLY A 162 -0.63 8.09 -33.25
N SER A 163 -1.12 7.05 -32.62
CA SER A 163 -2.54 6.84 -32.37
C SER A 163 -3.14 7.92 -31.44
N ARG A 164 -4.45 8.12 -31.51
CA ARG A 164 -5.16 8.97 -30.54
C ARG A 164 -5.78 8.11 -29.47
N VAL A 165 -5.56 8.47 -28.23
CA VAL A 165 -6.03 7.73 -27.07
C VAL A 165 -6.78 8.62 -26.08
N GLN A 166 -7.69 8.02 -25.33
CA GLN A 166 -8.33 8.58 -24.15
C GLN A 166 -7.96 7.68 -22.98
N MET A 167 -7.18 8.20 -22.03
CA MET A 167 -6.77 7.45 -20.85
C MET A 167 -7.85 7.47 -19.76
N VAL A 168 -7.93 6.38 -19.02
CA VAL A 168 -8.78 6.24 -17.84
C VAL A 168 -7.92 5.89 -16.62
N CYS A 169 -8.49 6.02 -15.43
CA CYS A 169 -7.77 5.79 -14.17
C CYS A 169 -7.09 4.41 -14.13
N ALA A 170 -7.78 3.37 -14.62
CA ALA A 170 -7.30 1.99 -14.62
C ALA A 170 -6.11 1.72 -15.57
N ASP A 171 -5.80 2.66 -16.48
CA ASP A 171 -4.62 2.54 -17.35
C ASP A 171 -3.32 2.74 -16.58
N CYS A 172 -3.38 3.44 -15.44
CA CYS A 172 -2.22 3.71 -14.59
C CYS A 172 -2.38 3.14 -13.17
N HIS A 173 -3.62 3.06 -12.67
CA HIS A 173 -3.91 2.63 -11.30
C HIS A 173 -4.64 1.29 -11.28
N ARG A 174 -3.99 0.26 -10.76
CA ARG A 174 -4.57 -1.08 -10.57
C ARG A 174 -4.32 -1.56 -9.16
N SER A 175 -5.18 -2.45 -8.67
CA SER A 175 -4.91 -3.10 -7.40
C SER A 175 -3.60 -3.89 -7.46
N ALA A 176 -2.93 -4.05 -6.33
CA ALA A 176 -1.70 -4.82 -6.26
C ALA A 176 -1.89 -6.28 -6.71
N ALA A 177 -3.08 -6.86 -6.49
CA ALA A 177 -3.42 -8.21 -6.94
C ALA A 177 -3.56 -8.31 -8.48
N ASP A 178 -3.97 -7.24 -9.14
CA ASP A 178 -4.22 -7.21 -10.58
C ASP A 178 -3.02 -6.62 -11.38
N ALA A 179 -1.99 -6.16 -10.69
CA ALA A 179 -0.82 -5.51 -11.29
C ALA A 179 0.06 -6.44 -12.14
N GLY A 180 -0.03 -7.76 -11.94
CA GLY A 180 0.70 -8.74 -12.72
C GLY A 180 0.12 -9.01 -14.12
N GLY A 181 -1.05 -8.46 -14.44
CA GLY A 181 -1.65 -8.58 -15.77
C GLY A 181 -1.06 -7.60 -16.79
N PRO A 182 -1.40 -7.76 -18.08
CA PRO A 182 -0.94 -6.87 -19.13
C PRO A 182 -1.44 -5.44 -18.91
N TRP A 183 -0.55 -4.47 -19.05
CA TRP A 183 -0.87 -3.06 -18.98
C TRP A 183 -1.15 -2.52 -20.39
N PRO A 184 -2.17 -1.65 -20.59
CA PRO A 184 -2.53 -1.16 -21.92
C PRO A 184 -1.39 -0.43 -22.63
N TYR A 185 -0.57 0.27 -21.85
CA TYR A 185 0.55 1.07 -22.33
C TYR A 185 1.88 0.63 -21.72
N GLY A 186 1.97 -0.62 -21.27
CA GLY A 186 3.18 -1.21 -20.74
C GLY A 186 4.13 -1.72 -21.83
N ASP A 187 5.43 -1.74 -21.55
CA ASP A 187 6.38 -2.42 -22.40
C ASP A 187 6.20 -3.93 -22.29
N SER A 188 5.90 -4.59 -23.40
CA SER A 188 5.75 -6.05 -23.47
C SER A 188 7.01 -6.82 -23.10
N LYS A 189 8.17 -6.18 -23.16
CA LYS A 189 9.46 -6.76 -22.80
C LYS A 189 9.76 -6.71 -21.30
N SER A 190 9.07 -5.84 -20.57
CA SER A 190 9.30 -5.62 -19.12
C SER A 190 8.55 -6.60 -18.20
N GLN A 191 7.78 -7.52 -18.75
CA GLN A 191 7.01 -8.50 -17.94
C GLN A 191 7.88 -9.53 -17.22
N THR A 192 9.18 -9.59 -17.49
CA THR A 192 10.14 -10.51 -16.87
C THR A 192 11.03 -9.87 -15.81
N GLU A 193 11.01 -8.55 -15.66
CA GLU A 193 11.74 -7.91 -14.59
C GLU A 193 10.85 -7.85 -13.34
N THR A 194 11.10 -8.76 -12.41
CA THR A 194 10.69 -8.58 -11.02
C THR A 194 11.06 -7.17 -10.58
N PRO A 195 10.17 -6.40 -9.94
CA PRO A 195 10.51 -5.08 -9.45
C PRO A 195 11.74 -5.20 -8.57
N LYS A 196 12.89 -4.78 -9.07
CA LYS A 196 14.09 -4.60 -8.27
C LYS A 196 13.75 -3.52 -7.26
N ASP A 197 13.45 -4.00 -6.08
CA ASP A 197 13.53 -3.33 -4.80
C ASP A 197 13.38 -1.79 -4.86
N LEU A 198 12.13 -1.31 -4.93
CA LEU A 198 11.78 0.09 -4.66
C LEU A 198 11.99 0.45 -3.17
N SER A 199 12.61 -0.45 -2.39
CA SER A 199 12.86 -0.30 -0.95
C SER A 199 14.02 0.62 -0.59
N ALA A 200 14.72 1.21 -1.55
CA ALA A 200 15.84 2.11 -1.27
C ALA A 200 15.38 3.54 -0.90
N GLY A 201 14.45 3.70 0.03
CA GLY A 201 14.07 5.03 0.52
C GLY A 201 12.82 5.12 1.40
N GLY A 202 12.03 4.08 1.49
CA GLY A 202 10.89 4.02 2.41
C GLY A 202 11.30 3.62 3.83
N PRO A 203 10.55 3.99 4.87
CA PRO A 203 10.81 3.52 6.22
C PRO A 203 10.81 1.98 6.24
N LYS A 204 11.83 1.38 6.80
CA LYS A 204 12.12 -0.06 6.84
C LYS A 204 11.11 -0.92 7.63
N ASN A 205 9.86 -0.50 7.75
CA ASN A 205 8.82 -1.13 8.56
C ASN A 205 7.57 -1.55 7.78
N GLU A 206 7.66 -1.79 6.48
CA GLU A 206 6.56 -2.50 5.83
C GLU A 206 6.69 -3.98 6.16
N ALA A 207 5.90 -4.41 7.14
CA ALA A 207 5.61 -5.81 7.35
C ALA A 207 5.21 -6.41 6.00
N SER A 208 6.00 -7.34 5.51
CA SER A 208 5.78 -8.09 4.29
C SER A 208 4.30 -8.49 4.18
N LEU A 209 3.57 -7.80 3.32
CA LEU A 209 2.25 -8.25 2.88
C LEU A 209 2.50 -9.51 2.05
N THR A 210 2.35 -10.66 2.66
CA THR A 210 2.69 -11.98 2.12
C THR A 210 1.84 -12.40 0.92
N ALA A 211 0.86 -11.59 0.50
CA ALA A 211 0.09 -11.79 -0.73
C ALA A 211 -0.29 -10.43 -1.35
N PRO A 212 -0.32 -10.33 -2.69
CA PRO A 212 -0.86 -9.18 -3.38
C PRO A 212 -2.30 -8.91 -2.93
N SER A 213 -2.59 -7.70 -2.48
CA SER A 213 -3.90 -7.32 -1.97
C SER A 213 -4.64 -6.44 -2.98
N ARG A 214 -5.97 -6.62 -3.08
CA ARG A 214 -6.84 -5.70 -3.82
C ARG A 214 -7.15 -4.42 -3.04
N ALA A 215 -6.79 -4.36 -1.76
CA ALA A 215 -7.01 -3.21 -0.91
C ALA A 215 -6.21 -1.98 -1.38
N TYR A 216 -4.97 -2.19 -1.80
CA TYR A 216 -4.07 -1.11 -2.20
C TYR A 216 -3.80 -1.11 -3.69
N MET A 217 -3.58 0.08 -4.24
CA MET A 217 -3.13 0.25 -5.61
C MET A 217 -1.65 -0.09 -5.73
N ALA A 218 -1.26 -0.75 -6.83
CA ALA A 218 0.13 -0.96 -7.17
C ALA A 218 0.80 0.38 -7.48
N ALA A 219 2.11 0.45 -7.25
CA ALA A 219 2.89 1.60 -7.68
C ALA A 219 2.88 1.69 -9.23
N ALA A 220 2.58 2.87 -9.75
CA ALA A 220 2.76 3.15 -11.17
C ALA A 220 4.26 3.20 -11.47
N THR A 221 4.73 2.39 -12.43
CA THR A 221 6.13 2.35 -12.84
C THR A 221 6.28 2.85 -14.28
N TYR A 222 7.46 3.38 -14.61
CA TYR A 222 7.73 3.86 -15.96
C TYR A 222 7.44 2.78 -17.02
N ALA A 223 7.98 1.58 -16.83
CA ALA A 223 7.88 0.49 -17.79
C ALA A 223 6.41 0.03 -18.02
N GLN A 224 5.58 0.08 -17.00
CA GLN A 224 4.19 -0.39 -17.07
C GLN A 224 3.21 0.67 -17.58
N THR A 225 3.45 1.95 -17.24
CA THR A 225 2.43 2.98 -17.44
C THR A 225 2.86 4.14 -18.32
N CYS A 226 4.15 4.38 -18.52
CA CYS A 226 4.66 5.57 -19.19
C CYS A 226 5.42 5.27 -20.50
N ALA A 227 6.17 4.16 -20.53
CA ALA A 227 7.18 3.86 -21.55
C ALA A 227 6.66 3.86 -23.00
N ALA A 228 5.41 3.43 -23.22
CA ALA A 228 4.85 3.32 -24.56
C ALA A 228 4.62 4.68 -25.23
N CYS A 229 4.32 5.73 -24.43
CA CYS A 229 4.12 7.09 -24.92
C CYS A 229 5.34 7.98 -24.72
N HIS A 230 6.12 7.75 -23.68
CA HIS A 230 7.29 8.52 -23.28
C HIS A 230 8.57 7.71 -23.50
N ALA A 231 8.85 7.35 -24.75
CA ALA A 231 10.06 6.61 -25.10
C ALA A 231 11.33 7.43 -24.79
N LEU A 232 12.32 6.78 -24.17
CA LEU A 232 13.63 7.39 -23.83
C LEU A 232 14.60 7.33 -25.01
N GLN A 233 14.14 7.71 -26.19
CA GLN A 233 14.97 7.78 -27.37
C GLN A 233 15.95 8.98 -27.27
N PHE A 234 17.20 8.76 -27.63
CA PHE A 234 18.26 9.75 -27.43
C PHE A 234 18.89 10.23 -28.76
N ASP A 235 19.00 9.39 -29.75
CA ASP A 235 19.52 9.74 -31.06
C ASP A 235 18.62 9.21 -32.19
N LYS A 236 18.28 10.04 -33.15
CA LYS A 236 17.42 9.69 -34.29
C LYS A 236 18.00 8.58 -35.19
N ARG A 237 19.31 8.39 -35.17
CA ARG A 237 20.02 7.36 -35.92
C ARG A 237 19.92 5.98 -35.30
N LEU A 238 19.63 5.94 -34.01
CA LEU A 238 19.56 4.73 -33.22
C LEU A 238 18.11 4.41 -32.88
N PRO A 239 17.64 3.19 -33.19
CA PRO A 239 16.26 2.79 -32.84
C PRO A 239 16.09 2.48 -31.36
N ASP A 240 17.19 2.31 -30.64
CA ASP A 240 17.19 1.94 -29.22
C ASP A 240 16.83 3.13 -28.33
N ALA A 241 16.04 2.87 -27.30
CA ALA A 241 15.85 3.79 -26.18
C ALA A 241 16.90 3.50 -25.08
N VAL A 242 17.27 4.52 -24.30
CA VAL A 242 18.09 4.28 -23.10
C VAL A 242 17.27 3.55 -22.04
N PRO A 243 17.92 2.72 -21.20
CA PRO A 243 17.24 2.12 -20.06
C PRO A 243 16.73 3.21 -19.09
N HIS A 244 15.59 2.98 -18.46
CA HIS A 244 15.12 3.83 -17.37
C HIS A 244 15.87 3.48 -16.08
N ASP A 245 17.04 4.10 -15.92
CA ASP A 245 17.97 3.84 -14.83
C ASP A 245 18.71 5.14 -14.43
N LYS A 246 19.66 5.03 -13.53
CA LYS A 246 20.49 6.13 -13.06
C LYS A 246 21.42 6.65 -14.19
N PRO A 247 21.78 7.95 -14.17
CA PRO A 247 22.68 8.53 -15.16
C PRO A 247 24.01 7.76 -15.34
N GLU A 248 24.54 7.17 -14.26
CA GLU A 248 25.76 6.36 -14.28
C GLU A 248 25.62 5.06 -15.08
N VAL A 249 24.40 4.57 -15.29
CA VAL A 249 24.08 3.41 -16.15
C VAL A 249 23.77 3.87 -17.58
N ILE A 250 23.11 5.01 -17.73
CA ILE A 250 22.72 5.56 -19.03
C ILE A 250 23.97 6.00 -19.83
N HIS A 251 24.90 6.70 -19.21
CA HIS A 251 26.10 7.21 -19.89
C HIS A 251 26.89 6.10 -20.62
N PRO A 252 27.36 5.03 -19.99
CA PRO A 252 28.07 3.97 -20.68
C PRO A 252 27.20 3.28 -21.75
N PHE A 253 25.90 3.18 -21.58
CA PHE A 253 25.02 2.65 -22.61
C PHE A 253 25.03 3.54 -23.88
N VAL A 254 24.87 4.86 -23.73
CA VAL A 254 24.89 5.83 -24.82
C VAL A 254 26.24 5.74 -25.55
N VAL A 255 27.36 5.78 -24.82
CA VAL A 255 28.70 5.68 -25.38
C VAL A 255 28.89 4.38 -26.18
N ALA A 256 28.46 3.24 -25.61
CA ALA A 256 28.61 1.94 -26.31
C ALA A 256 27.78 1.88 -27.60
N LYS A 257 26.56 2.42 -27.60
CA LYS A 257 25.72 2.48 -28.81
C LYS A 257 26.28 3.37 -29.88
N LEU A 258 26.82 4.53 -29.52
CA LEU A 258 27.47 5.45 -30.44
C LEU A 258 28.78 4.88 -31.00
N GLN A 259 29.57 4.16 -30.18
CA GLN A 259 30.75 3.44 -30.65
C GLN A 259 30.41 2.38 -31.70
N ALA A 260 29.41 1.59 -31.46
CA ALA A 260 28.94 0.58 -32.40
C ALA A 260 28.42 1.22 -33.70
N TYR A 261 27.68 2.34 -33.59
CA TYR A 261 27.19 3.07 -34.76
C TYR A 261 28.32 3.60 -35.62
N ILE A 262 29.29 4.34 -35.06
CA ILE A 262 30.35 4.97 -35.85
C ILE A 262 31.31 3.94 -36.46
N ALA A 263 31.47 2.79 -35.82
CA ALA A 263 32.24 1.68 -36.40
C ALA A 263 31.58 1.13 -37.68
N ALA A 264 30.23 1.12 -37.72
CA ALA A 264 29.48 0.70 -38.90
C ALA A 264 29.29 1.82 -39.93
N HIS A 265 29.43 3.09 -39.55
CA HIS A 265 29.20 4.27 -40.40
C HIS A 265 30.38 5.25 -40.36
N PRO A 266 31.61 4.85 -40.81
CA PRO A 266 32.79 5.70 -40.71
C PRO A 266 32.72 6.97 -41.56
N ALA A 267 31.81 7.05 -42.51
CA ALA A 267 31.58 8.26 -43.32
C ALA A 267 31.08 9.45 -42.45
N ASP A 268 30.42 9.16 -41.34
CA ASP A 268 29.87 10.16 -40.43
C ASP A 268 30.94 10.84 -39.56
N LEU A 269 32.19 10.40 -39.65
CA LEU A 269 33.35 11.11 -39.08
C LEU A 269 33.59 12.46 -39.75
N ARG A 270 33.03 12.70 -40.94
CA ARG A 270 33.07 13.99 -41.63
C ARG A 270 31.89 14.83 -41.14
N VAL A 271 32.15 15.77 -40.25
CA VAL A 271 31.15 16.63 -39.64
C VAL A 271 31.22 18.03 -40.25
N PRO A 272 30.11 18.62 -40.69
CA PRO A 272 30.06 20.01 -41.12
C PRO A 272 30.55 20.95 -40.00
N ARG A 273 31.41 21.93 -40.36
CA ARG A 273 31.92 22.89 -39.34
C ARG A 273 30.84 23.80 -38.81
N ASP A 274 29.87 24.17 -39.64
CA ASP A 274 28.75 25.02 -39.25
C ASP A 274 27.45 24.56 -39.94
N PRO A 275 26.60 23.78 -39.25
CA PRO A 275 25.33 23.35 -39.81
C PRO A 275 24.34 24.49 -40.09
N SER A 276 24.51 25.65 -39.41
CA SER A 276 23.60 26.80 -39.59
C SER A 276 23.88 27.62 -40.87
N ARG A 277 24.99 27.39 -41.52
CA ARG A 277 25.39 28.06 -42.79
C ARG A 277 24.89 27.35 -44.04
N ALA A 278 24.21 26.24 -43.94
CA ALA A 278 23.57 25.60 -45.05
C ALA A 278 22.31 26.39 -45.48
N LEU A 279 22.50 27.44 -46.24
CA LEU A 279 21.40 28.10 -46.96
C LEU A 279 20.97 27.17 -48.09
N PRO A 280 19.65 26.92 -48.29
CA PRO A 280 19.16 25.96 -49.29
C PRO A 280 19.49 26.29 -50.74
N GLU A 281 19.93 27.49 -51.01
CA GLU A 281 20.00 28.03 -52.42
C GLU A 281 21.38 28.33 -52.94
N VAL A 282 22.46 28.16 -52.15
CA VAL A 282 23.85 28.37 -52.61
C VAL A 282 24.71 27.19 -52.25
N PRO A 283 25.36 26.50 -53.23
CA PRO A 283 26.32 25.46 -52.95
C PRO A 283 27.60 26.13 -52.40
N ILE A 284 27.61 26.39 -51.10
CA ILE A 284 28.87 26.73 -50.41
C ILE A 284 29.65 25.42 -50.32
N PRO A 285 30.99 25.41 -50.70
CA PRO A 285 31.82 24.24 -50.46
C PRO A 285 31.71 23.87 -49.00
N ALA A 286 31.19 22.68 -48.74
CA ALA A 286 30.96 22.23 -47.37
C ALA A 286 32.33 22.10 -46.69
N ASP A 287 32.60 23.01 -45.74
CA ASP A 287 33.77 22.96 -44.91
C ASP A 287 33.52 21.88 -43.83
N TYR A 288 34.24 20.77 -43.94
CA TYR A 288 34.14 19.62 -43.05
C TYR A 288 35.36 19.57 -42.14
N ARG A 289 35.13 19.22 -40.89
CA ARG A 289 36.16 18.69 -40.00
C ARG A 289 36.09 17.18 -39.97
N LEU A 290 37.25 16.53 -39.98
CA LEU A 290 37.36 15.10 -39.81
C LEU A 290 37.65 14.80 -38.33
N LEU A 291 36.80 14.04 -37.71
CA LEU A 291 36.96 13.61 -36.34
C LEU A 291 37.55 12.20 -36.28
N THR A 292 38.25 11.90 -35.21
CA THR A 292 38.51 10.50 -34.84
C THR A 292 37.26 9.88 -34.23
N SER A 293 37.14 8.56 -34.28
CA SER A 293 36.00 7.87 -33.67
C SER A 293 35.78 8.23 -32.18
N PRO A 294 36.82 8.29 -31.33
CA PRO A 294 36.64 8.72 -29.95
C PRO A 294 36.15 10.17 -29.82
N GLN A 295 36.65 11.09 -30.65
CA GLN A 295 36.17 12.49 -30.62
C GLN A 295 34.72 12.60 -31.05
N TRP A 296 34.33 11.89 -32.11
CA TRP A 296 32.96 11.86 -32.58
C TRP A 296 31.99 11.32 -31.50
N VAL A 297 32.36 10.20 -30.86
CA VAL A 297 31.54 9.60 -29.78
C VAL A 297 31.44 10.55 -28.59
N ALA A 298 32.52 11.20 -28.17
CA ALA A 298 32.48 12.12 -27.03
C ALA A 298 31.60 13.34 -27.30
N GLU A 299 31.72 13.96 -28.49
CA GLU A 299 30.88 15.11 -28.87
C GLU A 299 29.41 14.69 -28.96
N ARG A 300 29.12 13.55 -29.59
CA ARG A 300 27.74 13.09 -29.76
C ARG A 300 27.12 12.67 -28.44
N ALA A 301 27.85 11.94 -27.61
CA ALA A 301 27.35 11.58 -26.27
C ALA A 301 26.99 12.82 -25.44
N ALA A 302 27.85 13.85 -25.48
CA ALA A 302 27.56 15.09 -24.73
C ALA A 302 26.30 15.79 -25.25
N GLU A 303 26.07 15.83 -26.57
CA GLU A 303 24.84 16.42 -27.15
C GLU A 303 23.59 15.62 -26.80
N ASP A 304 23.63 14.30 -26.96
CA ASP A 304 22.53 13.39 -26.72
C ASP A 304 22.17 13.35 -25.24
N GLU A 305 23.16 13.33 -24.36
CA GLU A 305 22.95 13.39 -22.92
C GLU A 305 22.38 14.74 -22.48
N GLN A 306 22.84 15.84 -23.05
CA GLN A 306 22.25 17.15 -22.78
C GLN A 306 20.75 17.18 -23.16
N LEU A 307 20.39 16.54 -24.28
CA LEU A 307 18.99 16.40 -24.70
C LEU A 307 18.21 15.53 -23.72
N LEU A 308 18.75 14.37 -23.35
CA LEU A 308 18.14 13.47 -22.36
C LEU A 308 17.89 14.17 -21.03
N TRP A 309 18.93 14.78 -20.45
CA TRP A 309 18.79 15.39 -19.13
C TRP A 309 17.84 16.58 -19.13
N ARG A 310 17.94 17.48 -20.09
CA ARG A 310 17.18 18.73 -20.11
C ARG A 310 15.76 18.60 -20.64
N LYS A 311 15.50 17.73 -21.61
CA LYS A 311 14.21 17.63 -22.28
C LYS A 311 13.44 16.37 -21.93
N THR A 312 14.11 15.25 -21.69
CA THR A 312 13.43 13.97 -21.45
C THR A 312 13.29 13.69 -19.97
N CYS A 313 14.40 13.53 -19.26
CA CYS A 313 14.37 13.16 -17.83
C CYS A 313 13.73 14.23 -16.95
N LYS A 314 14.02 15.52 -17.24
CA LYS A 314 13.49 16.66 -16.49
C LYS A 314 11.98 16.84 -16.63
N GLN A 315 11.33 16.20 -17.60
CA GLN A 315 9.86 16.24 -17.70
C GLN A 315 9.19 15.57 -16.49
N CYS A 316 9.83 14.56 -15.93
CA CYS A 316 9.28 13.79 -14.82
C CYS A 316 10.11 13.92 -13.54
N HIS A 317 11.43 14.12 -13.66
CA HIS A 317 12.36 14.10 -12.53
C HIS A 317 12.97 15.47 -12.23
N SER A 318 13.21 15.74 -10.95
CA SER A 318 14.07 16.83 -10.52
C SER A 318 15.52 16.37 -10.59
N LEU A 319 16.31 17.03 -11.43
CA LEU A 319 17.74 16.76 -11.60
C LEU A 319 18.58 17.74 -10.82
N ILE A 320 19.57 17.23 -10.08
CA ILE A 320 20.54 17.99 -9.31
C ILE A 320 21.87 17.88 -10.03
N VAL A 321 22.46 19.03 -10.35
CA VAL A 321 23.79 19.10 -10.94
C VAL A 321 24.73 19.60 -9.85
N ASP A 322 25.63 18.75 -9.39
CA ASP A 322 26.62 19.10 -8.39
C ASP A 322 27.85 19.66 -9.09
N GLU A 323 28.50 20.67 -8.50
CA GLU A 323 29.72 21.28 -9.06
C GLU A 323 30.83 20.24 -9.23
N GLY A 324 31.43 20.21 -10.41
CA GLY A 324 32.51 19.28 -10.73
C GLY A 324 32.08 17.89 -11.18
N THR A 325 30.78 17.58 -11.27
CA THR A 325 30.29 16.33 -11.82
C THR A 325 29.81 16.50 -13.26
N LEU A 326 30.14 15.50 -14.11
CA LEU A 326 29.69 15.48 -15.50
C LEU A 326 28.24 15.00 -15.64
N LEU A 327 27.78 14.16 -14.73
CA LEU A 327 26.46 13.56 -14.77
C LEU A 327 25.54 14.16 -13.68
N PRO A 328 24.28 14.44 -13.99
CA PRO A 328 23.34 14.90 -12.97
C PRO A 328 22.94 13.74 -12.04
N ARG A 329 22.49 14.08 -10.84
CA ARG A 329 21.88 13.15 -9.92
C ARG A 329 20.35 13.33 -9.95
N VAL A 330 19.61 12.24 -9.97
CA VAL A 330 18.16 12.25 -9.90
C VAL A 330 17.74 12.40 -8.42
N ALA A 331 16.90 13.39 -8.12
CA ALA A 331 16.32 13.52 -6.78
C ALA A 331 15.44 12.32 -6.44
N PRO A 332 15.41 11.86 -5.18
CA PRO A 332 14.51 10.80 -4.74
C PRO A 332 13.06 11.12 -5.08
N SER A 333 12.29 10.14 -5.52
CA SER A 333 10.88 10.35 -5.93
C SER A 333 9.96 10.75 -4.77
N ASN A 334 10.28 10.36 -3.54
CA ASN A 334 9.53 10.64 -2.30
C ASN A 334 8.01 10.42 -2.40
N ILE A 335 7.59 9.50 -3.27
CA ILE A 335 6.16 9.17 -3.44
C ILE A 335 5.65 8.56 -2.14
N THR A 336 4.54 9.08 -1.64
CA THR A 336 3.89 8.57 -0.44
C THR A 336 3.26 7.21 -0.75
N ALA A 337 3.82 6.14 -0.20
CA ALA A 337 3.32 4.79 -0.41
C ALA A 337 1.95 4.57 0.25
N ARG A 338 1.69 5.20 1.40
CA ARG A 338 0.46 5.05 2.15
C ARG A 338 0.08 6.32 2.90
N TYR A 339 -1.06 6.92 2.55
CA TYR A 339 -1.57 8.14 3.18
C TYR A 339 -2.24 7.91 4.53
N MET A 340 -2.81 6.73 4.74
CA MET A 340 -3.54 6.36 5.97
C MET A 340 -2.85 5.18 6.68
N PRO A 341 -1.73 5.43 7.40
CA PRO A 341 -0.93 4.35 8.01
C PRO A 341 -1.64 3.64 9.16
N HIS A 342 -2.63 4.29 9.79
CA HIS A 342 -3.35 3.76 10.96
C HIS A 342 -4.75 3.24 10.63
N SER A 343 -5.11 3.18 9.34
CA SER A 343 -6.40 2.66 8.91
C SER A 343 -6.26 1.74 7.70
N ASN A 344 -7.21 0.83 7.56
CA ASN A 344 -7.33 -0.06 6.43
C ASN A 344 -8.45 0.45 5.53
N PHE A 345 -8.13 0.73 4.28
CA PHE A 345 -9.10 1.00 3.25
C PHE A 345 -8.94 -0.05 2.14
N ASP A 346 -10.06 -0.61 1.69
CA ASP A 346 -10.05 -1.64 0.65
C ASP A 346 -10.82 -1.16 -0.57
N HIS A 347 -10.14 -0.77 -1.63
CA HIS A 347 -10.75 -0.35 -2.89
C HIS A 347 -11.65 -1.42 -3.50
N SER A 348 -11.33 -2.72 -3.29
CA SER A 348 -12.14 -3.80 -3.85
C SER A 348 -13.55 -3.87 -3.26
N LYS A 349 -13.76 -3.36 -2.05
CA LYS A 349 -15.07 -3.24 -1.40
C LYS A 349 -15.90 -2.10 -1.96
N HIS A 350 -15.28 -1.17 -2.66
CA HIS A 350 -15.90 0.03 -3.23
C HIS A 350 -15.96 -0.02 -4.76
N GLY A 351 -15.79 -1.20 -5.36
CA GLY A 351 -15.69 -1.39 -6.82
C GLY A 351 -16.95 -1.01 -7.63
N LEU A 352 -18.06 -0.71 -6.96
CA LEU A 352 -19.29 -0.20 -7.59
C LEU A 352 -19.31 1.33 -7.69
N VAL A 353 -18.34 2.02 -7.06
CA VAL A 353 -18.28 3.50 -7.04
C VAL A 353 -17.19 3.95 -7.99
N ASP A 354 -17.51 4.90 -8.88
CA ASP A 354 -16.52 5.47 -9.78
C ASP A 354 -15.41 6.18 -9.02
N CYS A 355 -14.18 6.05 -9.51
CA CYS A 355 -12.99 6.64 -8.89
C CYS A 355 -13.16 8.13 -8.60
N THR A 356 -13.74 8.88 -9.53
CA THR A 356 -13.94 10.33 -9.44
C THR A 356 -15.00 10.76 -8.42
N ASN A 357 -15.84 9.87 -7.94
CA ASN A 357 -16.77 10.18 -6.85
C ASN A 357 -16.03 10.37 -5.51
N CYS A 358 -14.90 9.68 -5.33
CA CYS A 358 -14.03 9.84 -4.16
C CYS A 358 -12.83 10.75 -4.47
N HIS A 359 -12.21 10.61 -5.64
CA HIS A 359 -11.04 11.36 -6.06
C HIS A 359 -11.42 12.54 -6.99
N VAL A 360 -12.34 13.39 -6.53
CA VAL A 360 -12.94 14.49 -7.34
C VAL A 360 -11.87 15.41 -7.94
N ALA A 361 -10.83 15.73 -7.16
CA ALA A 361 -9.78 16.64 -7.60
C ALA A 361 -8.84 16.03 -8.67
N ALA A 362 -8.87 14.72 -8.91
CA ALA A 362 -7.94 14.06 -9.84
C ALA A 362 -8.08 14.58 -11.27
N THR A 363 -9.32 14.88 -11.73
CA THR A 363 -9.58 15.36 -13.09
C THR A 363 -9.09 16.78 -13.36
N SER A 364 -8.85 17.56 -12.31
CA SER A 364 -8.38 18.95 -12.39
C SER A 364 -6.95 19.15 -11.87
N SER A 365 -6.35 18.12 -11.29
CA SER A 365 -5.01 18.18 -10.69
C SER A 365 -3.94 18.39 -11.76
N GLN A 366 -3.14 19.41 -11.58
CA GLN A 366 -2.04 19.78 -12.48
C GLN A 366 -0.65 19.55 -11.88
N GLN A 367 -0.56 19.23 -10.59
CA GLN A 367 0.69 19.06 -9.87
C GLN A 367 0.69 17.74 -9.09
N SER A 368 1.80 17.05 -9.09
CA SER A 368 1.98 15.82 -8.28
C SER A 368 1.93 16.08 -6.78
N SER A 369 2.16 17.33 -6.36
CA SER A 369 2.05 17.75 -4.96
C SER A 369 0.59 17.92 -4.49
N ASP A 370 -0.39 17.80 -5.37
CA ASP A 370 -1.79 17.85 -5.01
C ASP A 370 -2.18 16.57 -4.27
N VAL A 371 -2.76 16.72 -3.09
CA VAL A 371 -3.27 15.58 -2.31
C VAL A 371 -4.65 15.23 -2.84
N LEU A 372 -4.75 14.08 -3.51
CA LEU A 372 -5.99 13.62 -4.15
C LEU A 372 -6.81 12.67 -3.26
N LEU A 373 -6.50 12.59 -1.99
CA LEU A 373 -7.25 11.79 -1.02
C LEU A 373 -8.65 12.39 -0.79
N PRO A 374 -9.73 11.59 -0.79
CA PRO A 374 -11.06 12.09 -0.43
C PRO A 374 -11.10 12.50 1.04
N GLY A 375 -11.88 13.55 1.35
CA GLY A 375 -12.13 13.96 2.71
C GLY A 375 -13.08 13.00 3.44
N ILE A 376 -13.10 13.06 4.76
CA ILE A 376 -13.93 12.18 5.61
C ILE A 376 -15.43 12.31 5.31
N ALA A 377 -15.87 13.48 4.84
CA ALA A 377 -17.24 13.71 4.44
C ALA A 377 -17.70 12.78 3.30
N THR A 378 -16.80 12.44 2.37
CA THR A 378 -17.06 11.48 1.30
C THR A 378 -17.35 10.09 1.85
N CYS A 379 -16.61 9.66 2.89
CA CYS A 379 -16.84 8.39 3.55
C CYS A 379 -18.17 8.38 4.30
N ARG A 380 -18.48 9.46 5.02
CA ARG A 380 -19.71 9.63 5.79
C ARG A 380 -20.98 9.66 4.94
N ALA A 381 -20.88 9.94 3.66
CA ALA A 381 -22.04 9.89 2.75
C ALA A 381 -22.68 8.49 2.70
N CYS A 382 -21.90 7.43 2.98
CA CYS A 382 -22.38 6.05 3.03
C CYS A 382 -22.18 5.40 4.41
N HIS A 383 -21.07 5.71 5.10
CA HIS A 383 -20.71 5.15 6.39
C HIS A 383 -21.26 6.01 7.53
N HIS A 384 -22.44 5.69 8.02
CA HIS A 384 -23.10 6.38 9.12
C HIS A 384 -24.06 5.44 9.86
N ALA A 385 -24.59 5.87 10.99
CA ALA A 385 -25.61 5.11 11.70
C ALA A 385 -26.93 5.09 10.90
N GLY A 386 -27.53 3.92 10.72
CA GLY A 386 -28.80 3.74 10.03
C GLY A 386 -28.94 2.38 9.38
N ALA A 387 -30.18 1.95 9.12
CA ALA A 387 -30.47 0.62 8.59
C ALA A 387 -30.05 0.45 7.11
N GLU A 388 -29.97 1.53 6.38
CA GLU A 388 -29.59 1.55 4.94
C GLU A 388 -28.18 2.10 4.71
N ALA A 389 -27.39 2.25 5.79
CA ALA A 389 -26.03 2.77 5.74
C ALA A 389 -25.00 1.64 5.80
N ALA A 390 -23.81 1.91 5.27
CA ALA A 390 -22.66 1.06 5.47
C ALA A 390 -22.15 1.18 6.91
N GLU A 391 -21.54 0.10 7.42
CA GLU A 391 -20.97 0.07 8.77
C GLU A 391 -19.95 1.20 8.98
N SER A 392 -20.08 1.91 10.11
CA SER A 392 -19.22 3.03 10.50
C SER A 392 -18.43 2.77 11.78
N ARG A 393 -18.39 1.51 12.24
CA ARG A 393 -17.70 1.13 13.47
C ARG A 393 -16.18 1.29 13.33
N CYS A 394 -15.55 1.68 14.42
CA CYS A 394 -14.11 1.95 14.48
C CYS A 394 -13.25 0.83 13.88
N PHE A 395 -13.57 -0.43 14.22
CA PHE A 395 -12.78 -1.58 13.78
C PHE A 395 -12.94 -1.96 12.29
N GLU A 396 -13.90 -1.38 11.58
CA GLU A 396 -14.01 -1.61 10.12
C GLU A 396 -12.86 -0.93 9.37
N CYS A 397 -12.36 0.18 9.90
CA CYS A 397 -11.26 0.93 9.31
C CYS A 397 -9.97 0.84 10.12
N HIS A 398 -10.04 0.65 11.44
CA HIS A 398 -8.86 0.64 12.32
C HIS A 398 -8.56 -0.75 12.87
N THR A 399 -7.29 -1.01 13.13
CA THR A 399 -6.82 -2.18 13.87
C THR A 399 -6.31 -1.75 15.24
N TYR A 400 -6.69 -2.48 16.28
CA TYR A 400 -6.16 -2.23 17.62
C TYR A 400 -4.72 -2.70 17.75
N HIS A 401 -4.42 -3.90 17.25
CA HIS A 401 -3.09 -4.49 17.36
C HIS A 401 -2.15 -3.96 16.29
N ASP A 402 -0.98 -3.49 16.71
CA ASP A 402 0.08 -3.05 15.80
C ASP A 402 0.76 -4.28 15.16
N PRO A 403 0.55 -4.49 13.85
CA PRO A 403 1.14 -5.64 13.17
C PRO A 403 2.67 -5.61 13.11
N ALA A 404 3.30 -4.44 13.25
CA ALA A 404 4.75 -4.32 13.26
C ALA A 404 5.40 -4.92 14.52
N GLN A 405 4.62 -5.11 15.60
CA GLN A 405 5.08 -5.70 16.83
C GLN A 405 4.76 -7.19 16.96
N ARG A 406 4.25 -7.82 15.88
CA ARG A 406 3.93 -9.24 15.89
C ARG A 406 5.13 -10.10 16.20
N LYS A 407 4.97 -10.99 17.17
CA LYS A 407 5.87 -12.11 17.41
C LYS A 407 5.37 -13.33 16.67
N PRO A 408 6.25 -14.27 16.27
CA PRO A 408 5.79 -15.56 15.75
C PRO A 408 4.88 -16.24 16.76
N ALA A 409 3.67 -16.61 16.36
CA ALA A 409 2.76 -17.35 17.21
C ALA A 409 3.33 -18.76 17.44
N HIS A 410 3.41 -19.17 18.71
CA HIS A 410 3.78 -20.52 19.07
C HIS A 410 2.54 -21.24 19.59
N SER A 411 2.14 -22.31 18.93
CA SER A 411 1.08 -23.17 19.46
C SER A 411 1.68 -24.17 20.45
N ASN A 412 1.10 -24.24 21.63
CA ASN A 412 1.46 -25.21 22.66
C ASN A 412 0.65 -26.51 22.53
N PHE A 413 -0.18 -26.65 21.49
CA PHE A 413 -1.03 -27.82 21.28
C PHE A 413 -0.54 -28.65 20.09
N SER A 414 -0.43 -29.95 20.29
CA SER A 414 -0.30 -30.91 19.19
C SER A 414 -1.66 -31.13 18.48
N VAL A 415 -1.62 -31.66 17.27
CA VAL A 415 -2.85 -32.01 16.54
C VAL A 415 -3.68 -33.04 17.31
N ALA A 416 -3.03 -33.99 18.00
CA ALA A 416 -3.70 -35.00 18.82
C ALA A 416 -4.45 -34.39 20.00
N GLU A 417 -3.85 -33.42 20.68
CA GLU A 417 -4.49 -32.68 21.78
C GLU A 417 -5.69 -31.89 21.30
N LEU A 418 -5.57 -31.16 20.16
CA LEU A 418 -6.68 -30.41 19.56
C LEU A 418 -7.84 -31.35 19.13
N GLN A 419 -7.55 -32.57 18.71
CA GLN A 419 -8.58 -33.55 18.35
C GLN A 419 -9.21 -34.24 19.58
N GLY A 420 -8.73 -33.94 20.81
CA GLY A 420 -9.19 -34.59 22.04
C GLY A 420 -8.83 -36.08 22.12
N ARG A 421 -7.76 -36.50 21.46
CA ARG A 421 -7.25 -37.87 21.41
C ARG A 421 -6.06 -38.09 22.33
N ALA A 422 -5.52 -37.05 22.93
CA ALA A 422 -4.52 -37.18 23.98
C ALA A 422 -5.26 -37.41 25.31
N GLN A 423 -5.07 -38.56 25.89
CA GLN A 423 -5.51 -38.92 27.25
C GLN A 423 -4.50 -38.37 28.26
#